data_72472c758375ff3979ad0d9ae263682b
#
_entry.id   72472c758375ff3979ad0d9ae263682b
#
_cell.length_a   1.000
_cell.length_b   1.000
_cell.length_c   1.000
_cell.angle_alpha   90.00
_cell.angle_beta   90.00
_cell.angle_gamma   90.00
#
_symmetry.space_group_name_H-M   'P 1'
#
loop_
_entity.id
_entity.type
_entity.pdbx_description
1 polymer ?
#
loop_
_entity_poly.entity_id
_entity_poly.type
_entity_poly.pdbx_seq_one_letter_code
_entity_poly.pdbx_strand_id
1 'polypeptide(L)'
;MSRKPKILYVVQNLSGGVLTYLTSLCNALKGSYDIVIGYAKDKDSPADVESMFDPSIPMYSMTTFDREGNLLKESAARRELRDIVEKEHPDIIHMHGYKAGMIGRKALDGMGIPMFYTPHGYLYLSETHNLLSRSLYRSNEANLARCDCMTIACSKGEFAETLGFTRNATYVNNGIDVQSIQKVIDAHEPREHPFTVYTVGRINEQKNPVLFNEIARVMNDVHFVWLGDGSWRERLTAPNIEVTGWLSREDSLHRCLDCDVFILTSLWEGLPISLLESMYLRKLCIVNNVVGSRDVITNGENGYVVDSAAAFVNAIHHHKDPQSARMIEAAFRDINEHYTVDAMAREYSQIYQEALAEETA
;
A
#
# COMPACT_ATOMS: atom_id res chain seq x y z
N MET A 1 -10.78 27.14 -22.11
CA MET A 1 -10.49 26.37 -20.87
C MET A 1 -9.00 26.14 -20.83
N SER A 2 -8.32 26.43 -19.74
CA SER A 2 -6.90 26.09 -19.58
C SER A 2 -6.73 24.56 -19.66
N ARG A 3 -5.62 24.09 -20.23
CA ARG A 3 -5.26 22.67 -20.26
C ARG A 3 -5.17 22.16 -18.81
N LYS A 4 -5.66 20.95 -18.54
CA LYS A 4 -5.42 20.29 -17.25
C LYS A 4 -3.92 20.00 -17.09
N PRO A 5 -3.35 20.17 -15.90
CA PRO A 5 -1.99 19.71 -15.66
C PRO A 5 -1.89 18.19 -15.85
N LYS A 6 -0.76 17.72 -16.40
CA LYS A 6 -0.54 16.31 -16.68
C LYS A 6 0.40 15.70 -15.64
N ILE A 7 -0.02 14.58 -15.03
CA ILE A 7 0.77 13.81 -14.07
C ILE A 7 1.26 12.52 -14.73
N LEU A 8 2.57 12.27 -14.66
CA LEU A 8 3.15 10.96 -14.95
C LEU A 8 3.40 10.20 -13.63
N TYR A 9 2.62 9.17 -13.39
CA TYR A 9 2.91 8.19 -12.34
C TYR A 9 3.90 7.15 -12.84
N VAL A 10 4.97 6.91 -12.10
CA VAL A 10 5.98 5.88 -12.39
C VAL A 10 5.93 4.82 -11.30
N VAL A 11 5.59 3.59 -11.66
CA VAL A 11 5.30 2.53 -10.70
C VAL A 11 6.11 1.28 -11.00
N GLN A 12 6.84 0.80 -10.00
CA GLN A 12 7.64 -0.41 -10.16
C GLN A 12 6.77 -1.66 -10.39
N ASN A 13 5.69 -1.81 -9.62
CA ASN A 13 4.82 -2.98 -9.64
C ASN A 13 3.36 -2.55 -9.49
N LEU A 14 2.53 -2.91 -10.45
CA LEU A 14 1.08 -2.79 -10.34
C LEU A 14 0.51 -4.10 -9.79
N SER A 15 0.60 -4.28 -8.47
CA SER A 15 0.06 -5.45 -7.78
C SER A 15 -0.30 -5.13 -6.32
N GLY A 16 -1.24 -5.88 -5.74
CA GLY A 16 -1.65 -5.76 -4.34
C GLY A 16 -2.06 -4.34 -3.93
N GLY A 17 -1.64 -3.89 -2.75
CA GLY A 17 -2.05 -2.59 -2.17
C GLY A 17 -1.67 -1.38 -3.02
N VAL A 18 -0.53 -1.40 -3.72
CA VAL A 18 -0.10 -0.29 -4.60
C VAL A 18 -1.04 -0.16 -5.81
N LEU A 19 -1.49 -1.27 -6.37
CA LEU A 19 -2.47 -1.27 -7.46
C LEU A 19 -3.80 -0.68 -7.00
N THR A 20 -4.34 -1.14 -5.88
CA THR A 20 -5.59 -0.61 -5.30
C THR A 20 -5.48 0.89 -4.99
N TYR A 21 -4.37 1.30 -4.37
CA TYR A 21 -4.07 2.68 -4.08
C TYR A 21 -4.06 3.55 -5.34
N LEU A 22 -3.27 3.16 -6.36
CA LEU A 22 -3.10 3.97 -7.55
C LEU A 22 -4.38 4.04 -8.39
N THR A 23 -5.11 2.93 -8.52
CA THR A 23 -6.41 2.90 -9.22
C THR A 23 -7.40 3.86 -8.55
N SER A 24 -7.49 3.85 -7.23
CA SER A 24 -8.36 4.73 -6.47
C SER A 24 -7.94 6.21 -6.61
N LEU A 25 -6.65 6.52 -6.50
CA LEU A 25 -6.11 7.87 -6.64
C LEU A 25 -6.32 8.43 -8.06
N CYS A 26 -6.03 7.64 -9.09
CA CYS A 26 -6.26 8.04 -10.49
C CYS A 26 -7.73 8.35 -10.75
N ASN A 27 -8.65 7.51 -10.26
CA ASN A 27 -10.09 7.74 -10.42
C ASN A 27 -10.54 9.04 -9.72
N ALA A 28 -9.99 9.36 -8.56
CA ALA A 28 -10.32 10.58 -7.84
C ALA A 28 -9.74 11.85 -8.50
N LEU A 29 -8.56 11.74 -9.14
CA LEU A 29 -7.86 12.90 -9.72
C LEU A 29 -8.13 13.15 -11.20
N LYS A 30 -8.63 12.16 -11.99
CA LYS A 30 -8.85 12.29 -13.45
C LYS A 30 -9.78 13.45 -13.86
N GLY A 31 -10.61 13.91 -12.95
CA GLY A 31 -11.45 15.11 -13.16
C GLY A 31 -10.65 16.40 -13.28
N SER A 32 -9.52 16.51 -12.56
CA SER A 32 -8.70 17.71 -12.43
C SER A 32 -7.37 17.64 -13.15
N TYR A 33 -6.86 16.44 -13.43
CA TYR A 33 -5.57 16.18 -14.05
C TYR A 33 -5.69 15.23 -15.23
N ASP A 34 -4.82 15.41 -16.24
CA ASP A 34 -4.54 14.39 -17.24
C ASP A 34 -3.51 13.43 -16.66
N ILE A 35 -3.79 12.13 -16.67
CA ILE A 35 -2.97 11.11 -16.02
C ILE A 35 -2.32 10.21 -17.06
N VAL A 36 -1.05 9.91 -16.84
CA VAL A 36 -0.25 8.93 -17.63
C VAL A 36 0.43 8.00 -16.63
N ILE A 37 0.55 6.71 -16.95
CA ILE A 37 1.18 5.72 -16.08
C ILE A 37 2.31 5.00 -16.82
N GLY A 38 3.56 5.13 -16.32
CA GLY A 38 4.68 4.26 -16.66
C GLY A 38 4.81 3.16 -15.59
N TYR A 39 4.74 1.89 -15.99
CA TYR A 39 4.68 0.79 -15.03
C TYR A 39 5.47 -0.43 -15.47
N ALA A 40 5.89 -1.25 -14.53
CA ALA A 40 6.39 -2.59 -14.80
C ALA A 40 5.40 -3.65 -14.29
N LYS A 41 5.36 -4.79 -14.97
CA LYS A 41 4.67 -6.00 -14.51
C LYS A 41 5.65 -6.90 -13.77
N ASP A 42 5.18 -7.52 -12.71
CA ASP A 42 5.84 -8.66 -12.09
C ASP A 42 4.94 -9.91 -12.18
N LYS A 43 5.43 -11.01 -11.63
CA LYS A 43 4.70 -12.29 -11.62
C LYS A 43 3.38 -12.25 -10.84
N ASP A 44 3.20 -11.26 -9.98
CA ASP A 44 2.04 -11.09 -9.11
C ASP A 44 1.11 -9.97 -9.64
N SER A 45 1.47 -9.31 -10.75
CA SER A 45 0.61 -8.34 -11.42
C SER A 45 -0.51 -9.08 -12.18
N PRO A 46 -1.77 -8.59 -12.09
CA PRO A 46 -2.86 -9.14 -12.92
C PRO A 46 -2.50 -9.10 -14.41
N ALA A 47 -2.89 -10.12 -15.17
CA ALA A 47 -2.60 -10.20 -16.58
C ALA A 47 -3.22 -9.02 -17.37
N ASP A 48 -4.40 -8.58 -16.92
CA ASP A 48 -5.23 -7.53 -17.49
C ASP A 48 -5.19 -6.23 -16.67
N VAL A 49 -4.08 -5.95 -15.99
CA VAL A 49 -3.95 -4.81 -15.05
C VAL A 49 -4.34 -3.46 -15.68
N GLU A 50 -4.15 -3.30 -16.99
CA GLU A 50 -4.52 -2.09 -17.72
C GLU A 50 -6.05 -1.87 -17.72
N SER A 51 -6.85 -2.94 -17.75
CA SER A 51 -8.31 -2.86 -17.73
C SER A 51 -8.89 -2.37 -16.38
N MET A 52 -8.06 -2.36 -15.33
CA MET A 52 -8.44 -1.87 -14.01
C MET A 52 -8.39 -0.35 -13.90
N PHE A 53 -7.82 0.33 -14.89
CA PHE A 53 -7.75 1.80 -14.97
C PHE A 53 -8.77 2.33 -15.98
N ASP A 54 -9.08 3.63 -15.87
CA ASP A 54 -9.92 4.30 -16.86
C ASP A 54 -9.29 4.21 -18.26
N PRO A 55 -10.02 3.78 -19.30
CA PRO A 55 -9.47 3.62 -20.66
C PRO A 55 -8.88 4.89 -21.25
N SER A 56 -9.19 6.07 -20.72
CA SER A 56 -8.61 7.34 -21.16
C SER A 56 -7.19 7.59 -20.64
N ILE A 57 -6.69 6.77 -19.70
CA ILE A 57 -5.36 6.91 -19.12
C ILE A 57 -4.34 6.16 -19.98
N PRO A 58 -3.39 6.86 -20.65
CA PRO A 58 -2.31 6.20 -21.37
C PRO A 58 -1.41 5.42 -20.39
N MET A 59 -1.12 4.17 -20.73
CA MET A 59 -0.28 3.29 -19.91
C MET A 59 0.91 2.77 -20.73
N TYR A 60 2.12 2.90 -20.19
CA TYR A 60 3.38 2.48 -20.79
C TYR A 60 4.01 1.36 -19.99
N SER A 61 4.06 0.16 -20.56
CA SER A 61 4.75 -0.97 -19.95
C SER A 61 6.26 -0.83 -20.11
N MET A 62 6.97 -0.65 -18.99
CA MET A 62 8.42 -0.49 -18.93
C MET A 62 9.09 -1.86 -18.78
N THR A 63 9.62 -2.39 -19.86
CA THR A 63 10.16 -3.76 -19.92
C THR A 63 11.53 -3.92 -19.26
N THR A 64 12.26 -2.81 -19.12
CA THR A 64 13.61 -2.78 -18.55
C THR A 64 13.63 -2.54 -17.04
N PHE A 65 12.47 -2.34 -16.44
CA PHE A 65 12.28 -2.06 -15.00
C PHE A 65 12.34 -3.34 -14.14
N ASP A 66 13.38 -4.18 -14.35
CA ASP A 66 13.52 -5.49 -13.72
C ASP A 66 13.98 -5.42 -12.24
N ARG A 67 13.63 -6.45 -11.47
CA ARG A 67 14.01 -6.57 -10.04
C ARG A 67 15.49 -6.86 -9.81
N GLU A 68 16.19 -7.42 -10.79
CA GLU A 68 17.59 -7.80 -10.65
C GLU A 68 18.51 -6.61 -10.99
N GLY A 69 19.35 -6.19 -10.02
CA GLY A 69 20.24 -5.04 -10.10
C GLY A 69 21.38 -5.20 -11.12
N ASN A 70 21.06 -5.14 -12.41
CA ASN A 70 22.03 -5.09 -13.49
C ASN A 70 22.16 -3.65 -13.99
N LEU A 71 23.37 -3.08 -13.93
CA LEU A 71 23.66 -1.69 -14.32
C LEU A 71 23.24 -1.36 -15.77
N LEU A 72 23.33 -2.34 -16.68
CA LEU A 72 22.91 -2.16 -18.09
C LEU A 72 21.38 -2.03 -18.19
N LYS A 73 20.64 -2.84 -17.46
CA LYS A 73 19.17 -2.76 -17.38
C LYS A 73 18.73 -1.46 -16.70
N GLU A 74 19.43 -1.01 -15.66
CA GLU A 74 19.15 0.28 -15.02
C GLU A 74 19.34 1.46 -15.97
N SER A 75 20.40 1.46 -16.79
CA SER A 75 20.62 2.48 -17.82
C SER A 75 19.54 2.44 -18.91
N ALA A 76 19.06 1.26 -19.31
CA ALA A 76 17.97 1.12 -20.26
C ALA A 76 16.64 1.63 -19.69
N ALA A 77 16.34 1.30 -18.42
CA ALA A 77 15.14 1.79 -17.73
C ALA A 77 15.11 3.32 -17.61
N ARG A 78 16.26 3.93 -17.35
CA ARG A 78 16.36 5.41 -17.33
C ARG A 78 16.09 6.03 -18.68
N ARG A 79 16.55 5.41 -19.80
CA ARG A 79 16.24 5.91 -21.17
C ARG A 79 14.77 5.76 -21.47
N GLU A 80 14.22 4.56 -21.24
CA GLU A 80 12.80 4.28 -21.44
C GLU A 80 11.90 5.28 -20.70
N LEU A 81 12.26 5.63 -19.45
CA LEU A 81 11.54 6.63 -18.67
C LEU A 81 11.66 8.04 -19.28
N ARG A 82 12.86 8.45 -19.72
CA ARG A 82 13.06 9.73 -20.39
C ARG A 82 12.26 9.84 -21.71
N ASP A 83 12.23 8.77 -22.50
CA ASP A 83 11.47 8.71 -23.75
C ASP A 83 9.96 8.93 -23.47
N ILE A 84 9.43 8.36 -22.36
CA ILE A 84 8.04 8.61 -21.94
C ILE A 84 7.84 10.08 -21.54
N VAL A 85 8.76 10.67 -20.76
CA VAL A 85 8.68 12.07 -20.34
C VAL A 85 8.76 13.01 -21.55
N GLU A 86 9.67 12.76 -22.50
CA GLU A 86 9.81 13.53 -23.75
C GLU A 86 8.58 13.41 -24.63
N LYS A 87 7.90 12.26 -24.66
CA LYS A 87 6.69 12.06 -25.45
C LYS A 87 5.46 12.71 -24.83
N GLU A 88 5.31 12.56 -23.52
CA GLU A 88 4.08 12.94 -22.81
C GLU A 88 4.11 14.37 -22.29
N HIS A 89 5.27 14.99 -22.13
CA HIS A 89 5.44 16.34 -21.57
C HIS A 89 4.64 16.53 -20.29
N PRO A 90 4.88 15.72 -19.23
CA PRO A 90 4.15 15.86 -17.98
C PRO A 90 4.53 17.17 -17.27
N ASP A 91 3.56 17.75 -16.57
CA ASP A 91 3.77 18.91 -15.70
C ASP A 91 4.23 18.47 -14.28
N ILE A 92 3.99 17.20 -13.94
CA ILE A 92 4.35 16.60 -12.64
C ILE A 92 4.79 15.15 -12.88
N ILE A 93 5.79 14.70 -12.13
CA ILE A 93 6.20 13.29 -12.09
C ILE A 93 6.11 12.78 -10.66
N HIS A 94 5.41 11.66 -10.44
CA HIS A 94 5.32 11.03 -9.13
C HIS A 94 5.68 9.55 -9.21
N MET A 95 6.73 9.18 -8.47
CA MET A 95 7.32 7.85 -8.45
C MET A 95 6.84 7.06 -7.24
N HIS A 96 6.42 5.80 -7.44
CA HIS A 96 5.89 4.93 -6.41
C HIS A 96 6.74 3.66 -6.23
N GLY A 97 7.21 3.45 -5.01
CA GLY A 97 8.04 2.32 -4.61
C GLY A 97 9.54 2.56 -4.84
N TYR A 98 10.35 1.80 -4.11
CA TYR A 98 11.80 1.98 -4.01
C TYR A 98 12.51 2.07 -5.36
N LYS A 99 12.24 1.14 -6.28
CA LYS A 99 12.95 1.09 -7.57
C LYS A 99 12.52 2.19 -8.52
N ALA A 100 11.23 2.54 -8.54
CA ALA A 100 10.74 3.68 -9.29
C ALA A 100 11.40 4.97 -8.80
N GLY A 101 11.45 5.18 -7.49
CA GLY A 101 12.13 6.32 -6.88
C GLY A 101 13.63 6.33 -7.14
N MET A 102 14.30 5.17 -7.14
CA MET A 102 15.73 5.08 -7.42
C MET A 102 16.07 5.41 -8.88
N ILE A 103 15.34 4.85 -9.83
CA ILE A 103 15.57 5.04 -11.26
C ILE A 103 15.13 6.45 -11.67
N GLY A 104 13.94 6.86 -11.25
CA GLY A 104 13.36 8.14 -11.66
C GLY A 104 14.15 9.34 -11.13
N ARG A 105 14.49 9.38 -9.85
CA ARG A 105 15.32 10.45 -9.26
C ARG A 105 16.66 10.60 -9.99
N LYS A 106 17.32 9.47 -10.34
CA LYS A 106 18.59 9.52 -11.12
C LYS A 106 18.40 9.85 -12.60
N ALA A 107 17.26 9.51 -13.18
CA ALA A 107 17.02 9.73 -14.60
C ALA A 107 16.61 11.17 -14.91
N LEU A 108 15.84 11.80 -14.01
CA LEU A 108 15.06 13.00 -14.28
C LEU A 108 15.53 14.22 -13.47
N ASP A 109 16.51 14.05 -12.57
CA ASP A 109 17.09 15.13 -11.78
C ASP A 109 17.61 16.25 -12.70
N GLY A 110 17.24 17.50 -12.40
CA GLY A 110 17.60 18.68 -13.19
C GLY A 110 16.78 18.93 -14.46
N MET A 111 15.68 18.20 -14.70
CA MET A 111 14.80 18.43 -15.85
C MET A 111 13.83 19.62 -15.66
N GLY A 112 13.77 20.24 -14.48
CA GLY A 112 12.87 21.36 -14.20
C GLY A 112 11.40 20.96 -14.15
N ILE A 113 11.08 19.71 -13.83
CA ILE A 113 9.71 19.22 -13.65
C ILE A 113 9.54 18.84 -12.19
N PRO A 114 8.52 19.33 -11.46
CA PRO A 114 8.23 18.93 -10.10
C PRO A 114 8.18 17.41 -9.93
N MET A 115 9.03 16.88 -9.05
CA MET A 115 9.13 15.45 -8.80
C MET A 115 8.71 15.08 -7.39
N PHE A 116 7.95 14.01 -7.28
CA PHE A 116 7.51 13.43 -6.03
C PHE A 116 7.87 11.95 -5.95
N TYR A 117 8.06 11.48 -4.73
CA TYR A 117 8.37 10.07 -4.45
C TYR A 117 7.58 9.56 -3.24
N THR A 118 6.85 8.45 -3.41
CA THR A 118 6.20 7.73 -2.31
C THR A 118 6.82 6.34 -2.17
N PRO A 119 7.44 6.02 -1.01
CA PRO A 119 8.14 4.75 -0.78
C PRO A 119 7.22 3.53 -0.73
N HIS A 120 6.03 3.64 -0.13
CA HIS A 120 5.11 2.54 0.19
C HIS A 120 5.74 1.45 1.09
N GLY A 121 6.50 1.88 2.10
CA GLY A 121 7.23 1.03 3.02
C GLY A 121 8.72 0.96 2.68
N TYR A 122 9.56 1.52 3.53
CA TYR A 122 11.01 1.49 3.35
C TYR A 122 11.59 0.09 3.56
N LEU A 123 12.39 -0.40 2.61
CA LEU A 123 13.04 -1.70 2.69
C LEU A 123 14.02 -1.82 3.87
N TYR A 124 14.61 -0.73 4.32
CA TYR A 124 15.52 -0.75 5.47
C TYR A 124 14.82 -0.98 6.82
N LEU A 125 13.48 -0.86 6.87
CA LEU A 125 12.70 -1.20 8.06
C LEU A 125 12.49 -2.71 8.21
N SER A 126 12.74 -3.49 7.16
CA SER A 126 12.64 -4.94 7.22
C SER A 126 13.70 -5.53 8.15
N GLU A 127 13.26 -6.21 9.21
CA GLU A 127 14.15 -6.92 10.14
C GLU A 127 14.71 -8.22 9.55
N THR A 128 14.20 -8.69 8.43
CA THR A 128 14.70 -9.86 7.72
C THR A 128 16.00 -9.57 6.96
N HIS A 129 16.22 -8.31 6.60
CA HIS A 129 17.48 -7.88 6.04
C HIS A 129 18.54 -7.72 7.15
N ASN A 130 19.76 -8.20 6.87
CA ASN A 130 20.88 -8.00 7.80
C ASN A 130 21.22 -6.51 7.94
N LEU A 131 21.89 -6.13 9.03
CA LEU A 131 22.20 -4.73 9.35
C LEU A 131 22.95 -4.00 8.22
N LEU A 132 23.83 -4.70 7.49
CA LEU A 132 24.57 -4.12 6.37
C LEU A 132 23.64 -3.76 5.21
N SER A 133 22.74 -4.67 4.82
CA SER A 133 21.76 -4.41 3.76
C SER A 133 20.80 -3.28 4.15
N ARG A 134 20.33 -3.26 5.39
CA ARG A 134 19.48 -2.17 5.92
C ARG A 134 20.20 -0.82 5.86
N SER A 135 21.47 -0.78 6.28
CA SER A 135 22.31 0.42 6.20
C SER A 135 22.52 0.89 4.76
N LEU A 136 22.72 -0.04 3.81
CA LEU A 136 22.85 0.27 2.39
C LEU A 136 21.56 0.86 1.81
N TYR A 137 20.41 0.26 2.09
CA TYR A 137 19.11 0.80 1.64
C TYR A 137 18.87 2.20 2.19
N ARG A 138 19.12 2.42 3.49
CA ARG A 138 18.96 3.73 4.12
C ARG A 138 19.93 4.76 3.55
N SER A 139 21.19 4.39 3.35
CA SER A 139 22.20 5.27 2.74
C SER A 139 21.84 5.64 1.30
N ASN A 140 21.29 4.69 0.53
CA ASN A 140 20.83 4.96 -0.83
C ASN A 140 19.64 5.93 -0.84
N GLU A 141 18.65 5.76 0.05
CA GLU A 141 17.55 6.72 0.20
C GLU A 141 18.06 8.12 0.56
N ALA A 142 18.99 8.23 1.52
CA ALA A 142 19.58 9.49 1.91
C ALA A 142 20.36 10.18 0.77
N ASN A 143 21.04 9.40 -0.07
CA ASN A 143 21.75 9.92 -1.24
C ASN A 143 20.78 10.40 -2.32
N LEU A 144 19.71 9.66 -2.59
CA LEU A 144 18.70 9.99 -3.57
C LEU A 144 17.80 11.16 -3.13
N ALA A 145 17.67 11.38 -1.84
CA ALA A 145 16.94 12.53 -1.28
C ALA A 145 17.67 13.89 -1.47
N ARG A 146 18.86 13.87 -2.09
CA ARG A 146 19.57 15.09 -2.51
C ARG A 146 19.11 15.61 -3.88
N CYS A 147 18.42 14.77 -4.66
CA CYS A 147 17.79 15.20 -5.89
C CYS A 147 16.64 16.16 -5.57
N ASP A 148 16.30 17.04 -6.50
CA ASP A 148 15.15 17.93 -6.37
C ASP A 148 13.84 17.13 -6.55
N CYS A 149 13.47 16.44 -5.47
CA CYS A 149 12.33 15.54 -5.41
C CYS A 149 11.76 15.50 -3.99
N MET A 150 10.53 15.94 -3.82
CA MET A 150 9.85 15.88 -2.52
C MET A 150 9.42 14.42 -2.21
N THR A 151 9.71 13.95 -1.01
CA THR A 151 9.17 12.66 -0.55
C THR A 151 7.79 12.86 0.08
N ILE A 152 6.79 12.15 -0.42
CA ILE A 152 5.44 12.10 0.17
C ILE A 152 5.27 10.73 0.80
N ALA A 153 5.46 10.64 2.09
CA ALA A 153 5.27 9.40 2.84
C ALA A 153 3.79 9.00 2.87
N CYS A 154 3.49 7.70 2.91
CA CYS A 154 2.11 7.22 2.90
C CYS A 154 1.51 7.07 4.32
N SER A 155 2.29 7.37 5.37
CA SER A 155 1.85 7.43 6.76
C SER A 155 2.70 8.40 7.57
N LYS A 156 2.18 8.78 8.74
CA LYS A 156 2.90 9.64 9.69
C LYS A 156 4.20 8.99 10.20
N GLY A 157 4.19 7.68 10.42
CA GLY A 157 5.39 6.95 10.85
C GLY A 157 6.43 6.84 9.74
N GLU A 158 6.02 6.59 8.49
CA GLU A 158 6.93 6.62 7.35
C GLU A 158 7.53 8.02 7.14
N PHE A 159 6.74 9.08 7.38
CA PHE A 159 7.23 10.46 7.37
C PHE A 159 8.27 10.71 8.46
N ALA A 160 8.04 10.22 9.69
CA ALA A 160 9.01 10.34 10.76
C ALA A 160 10.35 9.65 10.41
N GLU A 161 10.31 8.49 9.76
CA GLU A 161 11.49 7.81 9.21
C GLU A 161 12.18 8.66 8.11
N THR A 162 11.40 9.27 7.22
CA THR A 162 11.90 10.14 6.13
C THR A 162 12.65 11.34 6.67
N LEU A 163 12.15 11.96 7.75
CA LEU A 163 12.81 13.10 8.41
C LEU A 163 14.21 12.76 8.98
N GLY A 164 14.53 11.48 9.10
CA GLY A 164 15.86 11.00 9.47
C GLY A 164 16.94 11.24 8.42
N PHE A 165 16.58 11.60 7.17
CA PHE A 165 17.54 11.84 6.09
C PHE A 165 17.19 13.00 5.14
N THR A 166 15.96 13.53 5.13
CA THR A 166 15.59 14.71 4.36
C THR A 166 14.54 15.56 5.07
N ARG A 167 14.54 16.88 4.79
CA ARG A 167 13.49 17.81 5.22
C ARG A 167 12.53 18.16 4.08
N ASN A 168 12.91 17.86 2.82
CA ASN A 168 12.04 18.01 1.66
C ASN A 168 11.05 16.81 1.62
N ALA A 169 10.12 16.82 2.56
CA ALA A 169 9.18 15.74 2.75
C ALA A 169 7.88 16.21 3.40
N THR A 170 6.81 15.51 3.09
CA THR A 170 5.50 15.57 3.75
C THR A 170 4.89 14.18 3.83
N TYR A 171 3.65 14.06 4.28
CA TYR A 171 2.92 12.79 4.20
C TYR A 171 1.48 13.01 3.76
N VAL A 172 0.94 12.02 3.08
CA VAL A 172 -0.48 11.88 2.75
C VAL A 172 -0.88 10.46 3.12
N ASN A 173 -1.81 10.32 4.04
CA ASN A 173 -2.29 8.99 4.42
C ASN A 173 -2.95 8.29 3.23
N ASN A 174 -2.68 6.99 3.07
CA ASN A 174 -3.43 6.18 2.12
C ASN A 174 -4.92 6.24 2.45
N GLY A 175 -5.76 6.32 1.43
CA GLY A 175 -7.20 6.31 1.54
C GLY A 175 -7.84 5.14 0.80
N ILE A 176 -9.04 4.76 1.23
CA ILE A 176 -9.85 3.73 0.57
C ILE A 176 -11.12 4.35 -0.04
N ASP A 177 -11.60 3.73 -1.13
CA ASP A 177 -12.86 4.10 -1.76
C ASP A 177 -14.04 3.50 -0.98
N VAL A 178 -14.46 4.26 0.04
CA VAL A 178 -15.56 3.86 0.94
C VAL A 178 -16.87 3.67 0.20
N GLN A 179 -17.11 4.42 -0.89
CA GLN A 179 -18.34 4.30 -1.67
C GLN A 179 -18.38 2.99 -2.46
N SER A 180 -17.24 2.58 -3.02
CA SER A 180 -17.11 1.28 -3.70
C SER A 180 -17.28 0.12 -2.73
N ILE A 181 -16.68 0.21 -1.54
CA ILE A 181 -16.80 -0.83 -0.50
C ILE A 181 -18.22 -0.89 0.02
N GLN A 182 -18.90 0.25 0.22
CA GLN A 182 -20.29 0.28 0.69
C GLN A 182 -21.23 -0.42 -0.29
N LYS A 183 -21.02 -0.29 -1.61
CA LYS A 183 -21.82 -1.04 -2.60
C LYS A 183 -21.67 -2.55 -2.46
N VAL A 184 -20.45 -3.02 -2.14
CA VAL A 184 -20.22 -4.45 -1.88
C VAL A 184 -20.92 -4.89 -0.60
N ILE A 185 -20.88 -4.07 0.45
CA ILE A 185 -21.60 -4.34 1.72
C ILE A 185 -23.10 -4.44 1.47
N ASP A 186 -23.67 -3.48 0.73
CA ASP A 186 -25.10 -3.42 0.44
C ASP A 186 -25.59 -4.59 -0.44
N ALA A 187 -24.72 -5.13 -1.28
CA ALA A 187 -25.00 -6.30 -2.14
C ALA A 187 -24.68 -7.64 -1.48
N HIS A 188 -24.05 -7.63 -0.30
CA HIS A 188 -23.65 -8.87 0.36
C HIS A 188 -24.80 -9.56 1.05
N GLU A 189 -24.98 -10.85 0.74
CA GLU A 189 -25.88 -11.74 1.46
C GLU A 189 -25.09 -12.48 2.54
N PRO A 190 -25.32 -12.18 3.84
CA PRO A 190 -24.59 -12.85 4.92
C PRO A 190 -24.78 -14.37 4.91
N ARG A 191 -23.71 -15.09 5.11
CA ARG A 191 -23.71 -16.57 5.17
C ARG A 191 -23.37 -17.02 6.58
N GLU A 192 -23.99 -18.12 7.01
CA GLU A 192 -23.53 -18.79 8.23
C GLU A 192 -22.11 -19.33 8.00
N HIS A 193 -21.21 -19.00 8.90
CA HIS A 193 -19.82 -19.44 8.88
C HIS A 193 -19.30 -19.70 10.30
N PRO A 194 -18.32 -20.59 10.48
CA PRO A 194 -17.64 -20.74 11.76
C PRO A 194 -16.90 -19.44 12.11
N PHE A 195 -16.59 -19.27 13.40
CA PHE A 195 -15.74 -18.16 13.82
C PHE A 195 -14.43 -18.19 13.03
N THR A 196 -14.17 -17.10 12.29
CA THR A 196 -13.11 -17.03 11.28
C THR A 196 -12.19 -15.83 11.50
N VAL A 197 -10.90 -16.12 11.62
CA VAL A 197 -9.82 -15.11 11.65
C VAL A 197 -9.18 -15.03 10.26
N TYR A 198 -8.96 -13.83 9.75
CA TYR A 198 -8.44 -13.67 8.39
C TYR A 198 -7.35 -12.64 8.25
N THR A 199 -6.63 -12.74 7.15
CA THR A 199 -5.71 -11.72 6.63
C THR A 199 -5.84 -11.61 5.11
N VAL A 200 -5.42 -10.47 4.54
CA VAL A 200 -5.46 -10.21 3.10
C VAL A 200 -4.09 -9.75 2.63
N GLY A 201 -3.59 -10.37 1.58
CA GLY A 201 -2.38 -9.93 0.92
C GLY A 201 -1.51 -11.06 0.37
N ARG A 202 -0.39 -10.67 -0.22
CA ARG A 202 0.57 -11.60 -0.79
C ARG A 202 1.21 -12.48 0.29
N ILE A 203 1.27 -13.78 0.06
CA ILE A 203 1.98 -14.71 0.97
C ILE A 203 3.48 -14.61 0.69
N ASN A 204 4.14 -13.71 1.39
CA ASN A 204 5.58 -13.45 1.26
C ASN A 204 6.20 -13.14 2.64
N GLU A 205 7.50 -12.91 2.64
CA GLU A 205 8.26 -12.58 3.84
C GLU A 205 7.68 -11.36 4.58
N GLN A 206 7.32 -10.31 3.87
CA GLN A 206 6.77 -9.08 4.45
C GLN A 206 5.53 -9.33 5.30
N LYS A 207 4.61 -10.15 4.81
CA LYS A 207 3.34 -10.46 5.49
C LYS A 207 3.47 -11.51 6.59
N ASN A 208 4.65 -12.12 6.72
CA ASN A 208 5.01 -13.06 7.78
C ASN A 208 4.01 -14.22 7.98
N PRO A 209 3.86 -15.10 6.98
CA PRO A 209 2.97 -16.25 7.10
C PRO A 209 3.41 -17.22 8.21
N VAL A 210 4.66 -17.13 8.67
CA VAL A 210 5.16 -17.97 9.78
C VAL A 210 4.43 -17.64 11.08
N LEU A 211 4.32 -16.34 11.43
CA LEU A 211 3.59 -15.91 12.62
C LEU A 211 2.09 -16.21 12.51
N PHE A 212 1.49 -16.00 11.33
CA PHE A 212 0.09 -16.35 11.08
C PHE A 212 -0.16 -17.85 11.30
N ASN A 213 0.72 -18.71 10.77
CA ASN A 213 0.64 -20.16 10.92
C ASN A 213 0.84 -20.60 12.38
N GLU A 214 1.72 -19.93 13.15
CA GLU A 214 1.92 -20.18 14.56
C GLU A 214 0.63 -19.89 15.36
N ILE A 215 0.00 -18.75 15.13
CA ILE A 215 -1.26 -18.37 15.76
C ILE A 215 -2.36 -19.40 15.45
N ALA A 216 -2.50 -19.78 14.18
CA ALA A 216 -3.49 -20.77 13.75
C ALA A 216 -3.27 -22.15 14.41
N ARG A 217 -2.02 -22.58 14.57
CA ARG A 217 -1.68 -23.83 15.26
C ARG A 217 -2.08 -23.85 16.74
N VAL A 218 -1.94 -22.71 17.43
CA VAL A 218 -2.34 -22.57 18.83
C VAL A 218 -3.86 -22.59 18.96
N MET A 219 -4.58 -22.01 18.00
CA MET A 219 -6.05 -21.90 17.96
C MET A 219 -6.63 -22.94 16.97
N ASN A 220 -6.40 -24.20 17.21
CA ASN A 220 -6.70 -25.29 16.26
C ASN A 220 -8.20 -25.56 16.05
N ASP A 221 -9.07 -25.01 16.88
CA ASP A 221 -10.53 -25.03 16.82
C ASP A 221 -11.14 -23.82 16.11
N VAL A 222 -10.30 -22.86 15.69
CA VAL A 222 -10.70 -21.65 14.97
C VAL A 222 -10.36 -21.79 13.49
N HIS A 223 -11.23 -21.35 12.61
CA HIS A 223 -10.97 -21.29 11.17
C HIS A 223 -10.13 -20.05 10.83
N PHE A 224 -9.06 -20.25 10.07
CA PHE A 224 -8.18 -19.18 9.59
C PHE A 224 -8.25 -19.11 8.08
N VAL A 225 -8.31 -17.88 7.53
CA VAL A 225 -8.35 -17.66 6.09
C VAL A 225 -7.26 -16.67 5.68
N TRP A 226 -6.42 -17.08 4.73
CA TRP A 226 -5.52 -16.17 4.04
C TRP A 226 -6.07 -15.86 2.66
N LEU A 227 -6.52 -14.62 2.44
CA LEU A 227 -6.99 -14.15 1.14
C LEU A 227 -5.79 -13.65 0.33
N GLY A 228 -5.38 -14.45 -0.63
CA GLY A 228 -4.22 -14.19 -1.48
C GLY A 228 -3.39 -15.43 -1.75
N ASP A 229 -2.27 -15.22 -2.46
CA ASP A 229 -1.29 -16.27 -2.77
C ASP A 229 0.12 -15.69 -2.74
N GLY A 230 1.14 -16.53 -2.91
CA GLY A 230 2.52 -16.06 -3.00
C GLY A 230 3.57 -17.14 -2.77
N SER A 231 4.83 -16.72 -2.88
CA SER A 231 5.99 -17.64 -2.88
C SER A 231 6.26 -18.33 -1.54
N TRP A 232 5.60 -17.91 -0.46
CA TRP A 232 5.76 -18.50 0.88
C TRP A 232 4.52 -19.27 1.32
N ARG A 233 3.66 -19.67 0.38
CA ARG A 233 2.43 -20.45 0.66
C ARG A 233 2.71 -21.75 1.43
N GLU A 234 3.83 -22.41 1.16
CA GLU A 234 4.24 -23.62 1.84
C GLU A 234 4.56 -23.44 3.35
N ARG A 235 4.65 -22.19 3.83
CA ARG A 235 4.78 -21.87 5.25
C ARG A 235 3.46 -21.98 6.03
N LEU A 236 2.32 -21.99 5.34
CA LEU A 236 1.00 -22.14 5.92
C LEU A 236 0.64 -23.62 5.99
N THR A 237 1.03 -24.28 7.07
CA THR A 237 0.93 -25.74 7.25
C THR A 237 -0.07 -26.18 8.31
N ALA A 238 -0.66 -25.24 9.06
CA ALA A 238 -1.70 -25.55 10.05
C ALA A 238 -2.96 -26.06 9.33
N PRO A 239 -3.60 -27.15 9.80
CA PRO A 239 -4.70 -27.80 9.10
C PRO A 239 -6.00 -26.97 9.07
N ASN A 240 -6.10 -25.95 9.91
CA ASN A 240 -7.22 -25.04 10.02
C ASN A 240 -7.05 -23.74 9.23
N ILE A 241 -6.04 -23.68 8.34
CA ILE A 241 -5.83 -22.54 7.43
C ILE A 241 -6.35 -22.88 6.04
N GLU A 242 -7.29 -22.06 5.56
CA GLU A 242 -7.68 -21.97 4.16
C GLU A 242 -6.85 -20.90 3.45
N VAL A 243 -6.34 -21.21 2.25
CA VAL A 243 -5.70 -20.22 1.36
C VAL A 243 -6.55 -20.11 0.11
N THR A 244 -7.16 -18.94 -0.11
CA THR A 244 -8.09 -18.72 -1.22
C THR A 244 -7.44 -18.66 -2.60
N GLY A 245 -6.13 -18.37 -2.67
CA GLY A 245 -5.51 -17.88 -3.90
C GLY A 245 -5.89 -16.42 -4.18
N TRP A 246 -5.52 -15.93 -5.37
CA TRP A 246 -5.88 -14.58 -5.81
C TRP A 246 -7.39 -14.51 -6.13
N LEU A 247 -8.05 -13.53 -5.55
CA LEU A 247 -9.45 -13.19 -5.80
C LEU A 247 -9.54 -11.82 -6.48
N SER A 248 -10.65 -11.53 -7.16
CA SER A 248 -10.98 -10.17 -7.52
C SER A 248 -11.13 -9.31 -6.25
N ARG A 249 -11.02 -7.97 -6.38
CA ARG A 249 -11.21 -7.09 -5.21
C ARG A 249 -12.60 -7.25 -4.61
N GLU A 250 -13.63 -7.36 -5.46
CA GLU A 250 -15.03 -7.53 -5.03
C GLU A 250 -15.23 -8.86 -4.29
N ASP A 251 -14.75 -9.99 -4.87
CA ASP A 251 -14.83 -11.30 -4.22
C ASP A 251 -14.05 -11.33 -2.90
N SER A 252 -12.89 -10.65 -2.85
CA SER A 252 -12.10 -10.53 -1.62
C SER A 252 -12.87 -9.79 -0.53
N LEU A 253 -13.55 -8.69 -0.85
CA LEU A 253 -14.38 -7.94 0.10
C LEU A 253 -15.57 -8.76 0.58
N HIS A 254 -16.27 -9.47 -0.33
CA HIS A 254 -17.35 -10.41 0.04
C HIS A 254 -16.84 -11.49 0.99
N ARG A 255 -15.67 -12.07 0.71
CA ARG A 255 -15.07 -13.08 1.60
C ARG A 255 -14.66 -12.50 2.96
N CYS A 256 -14.19 -11.25 3.02
CA CYS A 256 -13.90 -10.56 4.28
C CYS A 256 -15.17 -10.30 5.10
N LEU A 257 -16.31 -10.03 4.45
CA LEU A 257 -17.59 -9.86 5.14
C LEU A 257 -18.02 -11.13 5.87
N ASP A 258 -17.73 -12.32 5.31
CA ASP A 258 -17.94 -13.63 5.93
C ASP A 258 -16.82 -14.07 6.90
N CYS A 259 -16.09 -13.12 7.52
CA CYS A 259 -15.06 -13.35 8.53
C CYS A 259 -15.29 -12.42 9.73
N ASP A 260 -14.65 -12.72 10.86
CA ASP A 260 -14.92 -12.03 12.14
C ASP A 260 -13.79 -11.11 12.59
N VAL A 261 -12.55 -11.56 12.55
CA VAL A 261 -11.38 -10.85 13.07
C VAL A 261 -10.30 -10.75 12.01
N PHE A 262 -9.83 -9.54 11.76
CA PHE A 262 -8.68 -9.29 10.91
C PHE A 262 -7.38 -9.30 11.71
N ILE A 263 -6.38 -10.04 11.25
CA ILE A 263 -5.03 -9.97 11.81
C ILE A 263 -4.01 -9.60 10.75
N LEU A 264 -3.04 -8.75 11.11
CA LEU A 264 -1.94 -8.37 10.23
C LEU A 264 -0.61 -8.65 10.91
N THR A 265 0.04 -9.72 10.48
CA THR A 265 1.29 -10.23 11.05
C THR A 265 2.55 -9.64 10.41
N SER A 266 2.42 -8.63 9.57
CA SER A 266 3.49 -8.04 8.75
C SER A 266 4.72 -7.63 9.58
N LEU A 267 5.89 -7.78 8.96
CA LEU A 267 7.18 -7.34 9.52
C LEU A 267 7.52 -5.89 9.21
N TRP A 268 6.95 -5.32 8.16
CA TRP A 268 7.01 -3.89 7.82
C TRP A 268 5.86 -3.52 6.90
N GLU A 269 5.38 -2.28 7.00
CA GLU A 269 4.33 -1.69 6.17
C GLU A 269 4.65 -0.22 5.87
N GLY A 270 4.02 0.32 4.83
CA GLY A 270 3.91 1.77 4.64
C GLY A 270 2.65 2.29 5.34
N LEU A 271 1.48 1.99 4.76
CA LEU A 271 0.16 2.08 5.38
C LEU A 271 -0.76 1.07 4.67
N PRO A 272 -1.10 -0.05 5.33
CA PRO A 272 -1.71 -1.20 4.66
C PRO A 272 -3.18 -0.96 4.30
N ILE A 273 -3.51 -1.00 3.00
CA ILE A 273 -4.89 -0.83 2.48
C ILE A 273 -5.83 -1.89 3.08
N SER A 274 -5.39 -3.15 3.20
CA SER A 274 -6.21 -4.23 3.75
C SER A 274 -6.63 -4.01 5.21
N LEU A 275 -5.81 -3.30 5.99
CA LEU A 275 -6.17 -2.87 7.34
C LEU A 275 -7.29 -1.82 7.29
N LEU A 276 -7.14 -0.79 6.45
CA LEU A 276 -8.15 0.26 6.29
C LEU A 276 -9.48 -0.32 5.82
N GLU A 277 -9.44 -1.24 4.84
CA GLU A 277 -10.64 -1.93 4.36
C GLU A 277 -11.29 -2.76 5.48
N SER A 278 -10.51 -3.51 6.27
CA SER A 278 -11.02 -4.33 7.38
C SER A 278 -11.64 -3.48 8.50
N MET A 279 -11.06 -2.32 8.81
CA MET A 279 -11.64 -1.35 9.75
C MET A 279 -12.97 -0.80 9.24
N TYR A 280 -13.07 -0.49 7.95
CA TYR A 280 -14.31 -0.02 7.34
C TYR A 280 -15.39 -1.12 7.29
N LEU A 281 -14.99 -2.38 7.06
CA LEU A 281 -15.87 -3.55 7.13
C LEU A 281 -16.29 -3.92 8.58
N ARG A 282 -15.96 -3.07 9.57
CA ARG A 282 -16.29 -3.27 11.00
C ARG A 282 -15.75 -4.58 11.57
N LYS A 283 -14.51 -4.92 11.22
CA LYS A 283 -13.81 -6.06 11.80
C LYS A 283 -12.92 -5.61 12.94
N LEU A 284 -12.83 -6.42 14.00
CA LEU A 284 -11.78 -6.21 15.00
C LEU A 284 -10.43 -6.39 14.34
N CYS A 285 -9.58 -5.35 14.39
CA CYS A 285 -8.27 -5.37 13.79
C CYS A 285 -7.17 -5.56 14.86
N ILE A 286 -6.34 -6.59 14.66
CA ILE A 286 -5.20 -6.91 15.52
C ILE A 286 -3.95 -6.89 14.63
N VAL A 287 -2.99 -6.02 14.94
CA VAL A 287 -1.84 -5.79 14.05
C VAL A 287 -0.52 -5.97 14.79
N ASN A 288 0.50 -6.40 14.05
CA ASN A 288 1.86 -6.40 14.56
C ASN A 288 2.38 -4.96 14.75
N ASN A 289 3.23 -4.75 15.75
CA ASN A 289 3.79 -3.45 16.14
C ASN A 289 4.86 -2.98 15.14
N VAL A 290 4.44 -2.58 13.96
CA VAL A 290 5.32 -2.04 12.91
C VAL A 290 4.84 -0.68 12.42
N VAL A 291 5.76 0.10 11.81
CA VAL A 291 5.42 1.36 11.11
C VAL A 291 4.30 1.09 10.10
N GLY A 292 3.41 2.04 9.93
CA GLY A 292 2.23 1.91 9.07
C GLY A 292 1.04 1.26 9.80
N SER A 293 1.23 0.13 10.49
CA SER A 293 0.15 -0.50 11.25
C SER A 293 -0.19 0.28 12.53
N ARG A 294 0.83 0.61 13.33
CA ARG A 294 0.67 1.42 14.56
C ARG A 294 0.39 2.90 14.30
N ASP A 295 0.46 3.34 13.06
CA ASP A 295 0.08 4.71 12.69
C ASP A 295 -1.43 4.85 12.53
N VAL A 296 -2.11 3.74 12.26
CA VAL A 296 -3.57 3.65 12.09
C VAL A 296 -4.23 3.11 13.36
N ILE A 297 -3.64 2.09 13.98
CA ILE A 297 -4.20 1.48 15.19
C ILE A 297 -3.58 2.11 16.44
N THR A 298 -4.43 2.74 17.25
CA THR A 298 -4.14 3.13 18.62
C THR A 298 -4.58 1.99 19.53
N ASN A 299 -3.61 1.35 20.17
CA ASN A 299 -3.85 0.14 20.98
C ASN A 299 -4.90 0.35 22.08
N GLY A 300 -5.95 -0.47 22.06
CA GLY A 300 -7.06 -0.42 23.01
C GLY A 300 -8.13 0.64 22.73
N GLU A 301 -7.97 1.51 21.71
CA GLU A 301 -8.92 2.53 21.31
C GLU A 301 -9.71 2.15 20.04
N ASN A 302 -9.01 1.75 18.97
CA ASN A 302 -9.60 1.36 17.68
C ASN A 302 -9.12 0.00 17.14
N GLY A 303 -8.38 -0.78 17.97
CA GLY A 303 -7.87 -2.10 17.67
C GLY A 303 -6.77 -2.50 18.65
N TYR A 304 -6.05 -3.57 18.33
CA TYR A 304 -4.93 -4.04 19.14
C TYR A 304 -3.61 -3.97 18.36
N VAL A 305 -2.56 -3.44 19.01
CA VAL A 305 -1.17 -3.50 18.53
C VAL A 305 -0.43 -4.49 19.42
N VAL A 306 0.12 -5.55 18.84
CA VAL A 306 0.74 -6.67 19.56
C VAL A 306 2.08 -7.06 18.91
N ASP A 307 2.90 -7.86 19.60
CA ASP A 307 4.28 -8.17 19.17
C ASP A 307 4.63 -9.67 19.26
N SER A 308 3.66 -10.54 19.59
CA SER A 308 3.91 -11.97 19.76
C SER A 308 2.68 -12.81 19.43
N ALA A 309 2.87 -14.08 19.04
CA ALA A 309 1.77 -15.03 18.80
C ALA A 309 0.83 -15.13 20.00
N ALA A 310 1.37 -15.20 21.22
CA ALA A 310 0.55 -15.27 22.44
C ALA A 310 -0.32 -14.02 22.62
N ALA A 311 0.20 -12.83 22.29
CA ALA A 311 -0.56 -11.58 22.39
C ALA A 311 -1.67 -11.52 21.30
N PHE A 312 -1.40 -12.00 20.08
CA PHE A 312 -2.45 -12.18 19.04
C PHE A 312 -3.56 -13.11 19.51
N VAL A 313 -3.21 -14.29 20.02
CA VAL A 313 -4.18 -15.27 20.54
C VAL A 313 -5.03 -14.66 21.65
N ASN A 314 -4.41 -13.97 22.59
CA ASN A 314 -5.13 -13.29 23.68
C ASN A 314 -6.10 -12.23 23.14
N ALA A 315 -5.66 -11.38 22.20
CA ALA A 315 -6.52 -10.36 21.60
C ALA A 315 -7.69 -10.96 20.80
N ILE A 316 -7.47 -12.07 20.07
CA ILE A 316 -8.52 -12.78 19.36
C ILE A 316 -9.59 -13.32 20.33
N HIS A 317 -9.21 -13.88 21.48
CA HIS A 317 -10.17 -14.37 22.49
C HIS A 317 -11.09 -13.27 23.03
N HIS A 318 -10.65 -12.01 23.01
CA HIS A 318 -11.44 -10.85 23.46
C HIS A 318 -12.39 -10.28 22.38
N HIS A 319 -12.53 -10.92 21.22
CA HIS A 319 -13.30 -10.37 20.09
C HIS A 319 -14.78 -10.06 20.41
N LYS A 320 -15.39 -10.77 21.36
CA LYS A 320 -16.80 -10.56 21.80
C LYS A 320 -16.93 -9.59 23.00
N ASP A 321 -15.85 -9.08 23.51
CA ASP A 321 -15.90 -8.17 24.67
C ASP A 321 -16.55 -6.83 24.27
N PRO A 322 -17.27 -6.20 25.21
CA PRO A 322 -17.85 -4.86 24.97
C PRO A 322 -16.80 -3.80 24.57
N GLN A 323 -15.54 -3.97 24.98
CA GLN A 323 -14.44 -3.11 24.57
C GLN A 323 -14.14 -3.27 23.07
N SER A 324 -14.10 -4.50 22.55
CA SER A 324 -13.86 -4.77 21.15
C SER A 324 -14.94 -4.17 20.24
N ALA A 325 -16.20 -4.21 20.68
CA ALA A 325 -17.29 -3.54 19.95
C ALA A 325 -17.05 -2.01 19.87
N ARG A 326 -16.59 -1.37 20.97
CA ARG A 326 -16.26 0.06 20.97
C ARG A 326 -15.07 0.38 20.04
N MET A 327 -14.04 -0.47 20.05
CA MET A 327 -12.89 -0.33 19.17
C MET A 327 -13.28 -0.41 17.70
N ILE A 328 -14.13 -1.36 17.32
CA ILE A 328 -14.64 -1.51 15.95
C ILE A 328 -15.36 -0.23 15.48
N GLU A 329 -16.23 0.35 16.34
CA GLU A 329 -16.92 1.59 16.00
C GLU A 329 -15.98 2.80 15.93
N ALA A 330 -14.96 2.85 16.77
CA ALA A 330 -13.92 3.87 16.70
C ALA A 330 -13.13 3.75 15.38
N ALA A 331 -12.68 2.53 15.05
CA ALA A 331 -11.98 2.23 13.81
C ALA A 331 -12.77 2.67 12.57
N PHE A 332 -14.07 2.36 12.52
CA PHE A 332 -14.95 2.76 11.42
C PHE A 332 -15.06 4.30 11.29
N ARG A 333 -15.16 5.02 12.40
CA ARG A 333 -15.17 6.50 12.39
C ARG A 333 -13.86 7.06 11.87
N ASP A 334 -12.73 6.55 12.36
CA ASP A 334 -11.39 7.00 11.94
C ASP A 334 -11.21 6.88 10.42
N ILE A 335 -11.70 5.77 9.83
CA ILE A 335 -11.66 5.60 8.36
C ILE A 335 -12.42 6.71 7.65
N ASN A 336 -13.65 6.98 8.08
CA ASN A 336 -14.49 8.00 7.42
C ASN A 336 -13.93 9.42 7.59
N GLU A 337 -13.23 9.70 8.68
CA GLU A 337 -12.68 11.03 8.97
C GLU A 337 -11.31 11.25 8.31
N HIS A 338 -10.46 10.21 8.22
CA HIS A 338 -9.02 10.41 7.94
C HIS A 338 -8.46 9.57 6.80
N TYR A 339 -9.15 8.48 6.37
CA TYR A 339 -8.56 7.49 5.45
C TYR A 339 -9.44 7.20 4.23
N THR A 340 -10.17 8.21 3.74
CA THR A 340 -10.94 8.10 2.51
C THR A 340 -10.11 8.51 1.29
N VAL A 341 -10.40 7.93 0.13
CA VAL A 341 -9.75 8.33 -1.13
C VAL A 341 -9.97 9.80 -1.46
N ASP A 342 -11.12 10.37 -1.09
CA ASP A 342 -11.41 11.79 -1.32
C ASP A 342 -10.52 12.72 -0.46
N ALA A 343 -10.23 12.33 0.79
CA ALA A 343 -9.29 13.05 1.64
C ALA A 343 -7.87 12.97 1.05
N MET A 344 -7.43 11.77 0.72
CA MET A 344 -6.12 11.52 0.09
C MET A 344 -5.95 12.34 -1.20
N ALA A 345 -6.93 12.32 -2.09
CA ALA A 345 -6.87 13.03 -3.37
C ALA A 345 -6.85 14.56 -3.19
N ARG A 346 -7.58 15.11 -2.20
CA ARG A 346 -7.50 16.55 -1.88
C ARG A 346 -6.11 16.96 -1.41
N GLU A 347 -5.49 16.19 -0.52
CA GLU A 347 -4.14 16.47 -0.02
C GLU A 347 -3.10 16.40 -1.15
N TYR A 348 -3.14 15.36 -1.99
CA TYR A 348 -2.27 15.28 -3.17
C TYR A 348 -2.50 16.43 -4.14
N SER A 349 -3.76 16.80 -4.41
CA SER A 349 -4.08 17.92 -5.31
C SER A 349 -3.53 19.23 -4.79
N GLN A 350 -3.59 19.47 -3.48
CA GLN A 350 -3.00 20.66 -2.86
C GLN A 350 -1.49 20.70 -3.07
N ILE A 351 -0.78 19.62 -2.75
CA ILE A 351 0.69 19.53 -2.91
C ILE A 351 1.10 19.76 -4.38
N TYR A 352 0.38 19.15 -5.32
CA TYR A 352 0.66 19.31 -6.74
C TYR A 352 0.43 20.74 -7.23
N GLN A 353 -0.64 21.39 -6.77
CA GLN A 353 -0.95 22.78 -7.14
C GLN A 353 0.07 23.77 -6.57
N GLU A 354 0.54 23.55 -5.33
CA GLU A 354 1.60 24.36 -4.72
C GLU A 354 2.89 24.26 -5.55
N ALA A 355 3.32 23.07 -5.94
CA ALA A 355 4.51 22.86 -6.76
C ALA A 355 4.42 23.51 -8.15
N LEU A 356 3.25 23.41 -8.81
CA LEU A 356 3.02 24.06 -10.12
C LEU A 356 2.99 25.57 -10.02
N ALA A 357 2.56 26.15 -8.90
CA ALA A 357 2.56 27.60 -8.69
C ALA A 357 3.97 28.15 -8.46
N GLU A 358 4.84 27.39 -7.79
CA GLU A 358 6.24 27.77 -7.57
C GLU A 358 7.05 27.83 -8.87
N GLU A 359 6.77 26.95 -9.87
CA GLU A 359 7.43 27.00 -11.17
C GLU A 359 7.03 28.20 -12.04
N THR A 360 5.87 28.77 -11.78
CA THR A 360 5.35 29.91 -12.57
C THR A 360 5.71 31.26 -11.98
N ALA A 361 6.30 31.32 -10.79
CA ALA A 361 6.69 32.51 -10.05
C ALA A 361 8.19 32.85 -10.26
#